data_cd7f789f7657ddc66988532a878f0601
#
_entry.id   cd7f789f7657ddc66988532a878f0601
#
_cell.length_a   1.000
_cell.length_b   1.000
_cell.length_c   1.000
_cell.angle_alpha   90.00
_cell.angle_beta   90.00
_cell.angle_gamma   90.00
#
_symmetry.space_group_name_H-M   'P 1'
#
loop_
_entity.id
_entity.type
_entity.pdbx_description
1 polymer ?
#
loop_
_entity_poly.entity_id
_entity_poly.type
_entity_poly.pdbx_seq_one_letter_code
_entity_poly.pdbx_strand_id
1 'polypeptide(L)'
;MDLQAAADLFIKSWQSESDKKLTIALFGQPGSGKSSLINELVGEKVAEVSATTDTTKQAQIVEYNDIVFVDLPGYDTSSFPSNRYFDTFSPFQYDLFICVFSNKLVQADKEFFRKIRLNLRECIFVRNKVDSLYDVEKSKDDLKQEIRADVAEQIGTPQE
;
A
#
# COMPACT_ATOMS: atom_id res chain seq x y z
N MET A 1 -20.89 -19.55 7.79
CA MET A 1 -19.55 -19.97 7.30
C MET A 1 -18.54 -19.14 8.06
N ASP A 2 -17.60 -19.79 8.72
CA ASP A 2 -16.51 -19.12 9.44
C ASP A 2 -15.65 -18.32 8.45
N LEU A 3 -15.19 -17.14 8.85
CA LEU A 3 -14.38 -16.25 8.02
C LEU A 3 -13.07 -16.94 7.55
N GLN A 4 -12.51 -17.79 8.43
CA GLN A 4 -11.32 -18.58 8.10
C GLN A 4 -11.62 -19.62 7.02
N ALA A 5 -12.73 -20.32 7.12
CA ALA A 5 -13.15 -21.30 6.12
C ALA A 5 -13.48 -20.65 4.77
N ALA A 6 -14.03 -19.42 4.78
CA ALA A 6 -14.28 -18.65 3.56
C ALA A 6 -12.96 -18.18 2.92
N ALA A 7 -11.99 -17.74 3.73
CA ALA A 7 -10.66 -17.36 3.26
C ALA A 7 -9.92 -18.57 2.67
N ASP A 8 -9.95 -19.72 3.31
CA ASP A 8 -9.30 -20.95 2.84
C ASP A 8 -9.92 -21.47 1.54
N LEU A 9 -11.24 -21.35 1.39
CA LEU A 9 -11.94 -21.68 0.14
C LEU A 9 -11.56 -20.72 -0.99
N PHE A 10 -11.47 -19.43 -0.70
CA PHE A 10 -11.05 -18.42 -1.67
C PHE A 10 -9.61 -18.66 -2.12
N ILE A 11 -8.69 -18.90 -1.19
CA ILE A 11 -7.28 -19.21 -1.47
C ILE A 11 -7.18 -20.48 -2.31
N LYS A 12 -7.92 -21.56 -1.95
CA LYS A 12 -7.93 -22.81 -2.72
C LYS A 12 -8.50 -22.64 -4.13
N SER A 13 -9.60 -21.90 -4.28
CA SER A 13 -10.18 -21.65 -5.61
C SER A 13 -9.23 -20.82 -6.47
N TRP A 14 -8.55 -19.86 -5.85
CA TRP A 14 -7.58 -19.01 -6.54
C TRP A 14 -6.33 -19.81 -6.96
N GLN A 15 -5.80 -20.66 -6.08
CA GLN A 15 -4.67 -21.55 -6.36
C GLN A 15 -4.98 -22.62 -7.41
N SER A 16 -6.26 -23.03 -7.53
CA SER A 16 -6.65 -24.05 -8.52
C SER A 16 -6.79 -23.51 -9.95
N GLU A 17 -6.93 -22.20 -10.12
CA GLU A 17 -7.13 -21.57 -11.44
C GLU A 17 -5.87 -21.03 -12.10
N SER A 18 -4.74 -20.92 -11.40
CA SER A 18 -3.52 -20.42 -12.05
C SER A 18 -2.23 -20.74 -11.28
N ASP A 19 -1.21 -21.14 -12.02
CA ASP A 19 0.22 -21.01 -11.62
C ASP A 19 0.64 -19.54 -11.47
N LYS A 20 -0.30 -18.60 -11.35
CA LYS A 20 -0.07 -17.18 -11.31
C LYS A 20 0.13 -16.72 -9.86
N LYS A 21 1.32 -16.21 -9.57
CA LYS A 21 1.63 -15.60 -8.28
C LYS A 21 0.75 -14.36 -8.03
N LEU A 22 0.33 -14.17 -6.77
CA LEU A 22 -0.38 -12.99 -6.33
C LEU A 22 0.51 -11.75 -6.41
N THR A 23 0.12 -10.75 -7.17
CA THR A 23 0.89 -9.51 -7.34
C THR A 23 0.34 -8.40 -6.44
N ILE A 24 1.16 -7.95 -5.49
CA ILE A 24 0.81 -6.91 -4.52
C ILE A 24 1.67 -5.67 -4.77
N ALA A 25 1.03 -4.55 -5.14
CA ALA A 25 1.72 -3.28 -5.35
C ALA A 25 1.65 -2.39 -4.11
N LEU A 26 2.80 -1.88 -3.66
CA LEU A 26 2.89 -0.90 -2.59
C LEU A 26 3.06 0.49 -3.19
N PHE A 27 2.21 1.42 -2.78
CA PHE A 27 2.26 2.82 -3.20
C PHE A 27 2.20 3.76 -1.98
N GLY A 28 2.52 5.02 -2.18
CA GLY A 28 2.52 6.05 -1.15
C GLY A 28 3.67 7.03 -1.33
N GLN A 29 3.69 8.06 -0.51
CA GLN A 29 4.68 9.13 -0.58
C GLN A 29 6.13 8.62 -0.47
N PRO A 30 7.09 9.36 -1.03
CA PRO A 30 8.50 9.10 -0.78
C PRO A 30 8.79 9.05 0.74
N GLY A 31 9.60 8.09 1.17
CA GLY A 31 9.96 7.95 2.59
C GLY A 31 8.85 7.43 3.51
N SER A 32 7.69 7.01 3.00
CA SER A 32 6.62 6.40 3.82
C SER A 32 6.99 5.03 4.39
N GLY A 33 8.02 4.37 3.84
CA GLY A 33 8.53 3.09 4.32
C GLY A 33 8.02 1.86 3.56
N LYS A 34 7.65 1.99 2.29
CA LYS A 34 7.20 0.88 1.43
C LYS A 34 8.22 -0.26 1.36
N SER A 35 9.45 0.04 0.97
CA SER A 35 10.55 -0.95 0.89
C SER A 35 10.85 -1.58 2.26
N SER A 36 10.79 -0.81 3.33
CA SER A 36 10.97 -1.33 4.70
C SER A 36 9.86 -2.29 5.09
N LEU A 37 8.62 -2.00 4.69
CA LEU A 37 7.48 -2.89 4.94
C LEU A 37 7.63 -4.21 4.19
N ILE A 38 8.10 -4.19 2.94
CA ILE A 38 8.39 -5.43 2.19
C ILE A 38 9.45 -6.26 2.92
N ASN A 39 10.55 -5.64 3.32
CA ASN A 39 11.62 -6.32 4.04
C ASN A 39 11.13 -6.95 5.35
N GLU A 40 10.24 -6.26 6.08
CA GLU A 40 9.64 -6.80 7.31
C GLU A 40 8.70 -7.98 7.02
N LEU A 41 7.89 -7.90 5.98
CA LEU A 41 6.98 -8.98 5.58
C LEU A 41 7.72 -10.23 5.10
N VAL A 42 8.85 -10.06 4.43
CA VAL A 42 9.69 -11.15 3.91
C VAL A 42 10.61 -11.70 5.00
N GLY A 43 10.94 -10.89 6.03
CA GLY A 43 11.84 -11.26 7.12
C GLY A 43 13.33 -11.10 6.78
N GLU A 44 13.66 -10.55 5.62
CA GLU A 44 15.04 -10.31 5.19
C GLU A 44 15.13 -9.05 4.31
N LYS A 45 16.35 -8.54 4.14
CA LYS A 45 16.61 -7.34 3.34
C LYS A 45 16.67 -7.68 1.85
N VAL A 46 15.54 -7.63 1.17
CA VAL A 46 15.37 -7.93 -0.26
C VAL A 46 15.07 -6.69 -1.10
N ALA A 47 14.39 -5.70 -0.53
CA ALA A 47 14.13 -4.41 -1.18
C ALA A 47 15.16 -3.37 -0.73
N GLU A 48 15.62 -2.54 -1.68
CA GLU A 48 16.54 -1.45 -1.38
C GLU A 48 15.84 -0.36 -0.57
N VAL A 49 16.40 -0.07 0.60
CA VAL A 49 15.96 1.03 1.47
C VAL A 49 17.04 2.09 1.47
N SER A 50 16.69 3.30 1.09
CA SER A 50 17.62 4.42 1.18
C SER A 50 17.16 5.47 2.18
N ALA A 51 18.13 6.11 2.80
CA ALA A 51 17.92 7.23 3.70
C ALA A 51 17.58 8.54 2.98
N THR A 52 17.75 8.59 1.66
CA THR A 52 17.43 9.78 0.84
C THR A 52 16.07 9.63 0.15
N THR A 53 15.32 10.72 0.06
CA THR A 53 13.91 10.76 -0.35
C THR A 53 13.61 10.36 -1.81
N ASP A 54 14.61 10.24 -2.68
CA ASP A 54 14.43 10.03 -4.12
C ASP A 54 14.97 8.69 -4.64
N THR A 55 14.91 7.63 -3.86
CA THR A 55 15.70 6.44 -4.16
C THR A 55 15.06 5.43 -5.08
N THR A 56 13.74 5.27 -5.04
CA THR A 56 13.08 4.32 -5.93
C THR A 56 12.76 5.02 -7.25
N LYS A 57 13.72 5.01 -8.17
CA LYS A 57 13.55 5.59 -9.52
C LYS A 57 12.80 4.67 -10.48
N GLN A 58 12.61 3.41 -10.09
CA GLN A 58 11.90 2.38 -10.86
C GLN A 58 11.17 1.48 -9.88
N ALA A 59 10.10 0.83 -10.33
CA ALA A 59 9.44 -0.20 -9.54
C ALA A 59 10.42 -1.34 -9.23
N GLN A 60 10.51 -1.73 -7.96
CA GLN A 60 11.30 -2.89 -7.54
C GLN A 60 10.38 -4.09 -7.38
N ILE A 61 10.78 -5.23 -7.93
CA ILE A 61 10.02 -6.48 -7.85
C ILE A 61 10.73 -7.41 -6.88
N VAL A 62 10.00 -7.89 -5.89
CA VAL A 62 10.46 -8.84 -4.89
C VAL A 62 9.54 -10.06 -4.91
N GLU A 63 10.09 -11.21 -5.30
CA GLU A 63 9.37 -12.48 -5.26
C GLU A 63 9.61 -13.18 -3.92
N TYR A 64 8.53 -13.58 -3.27
CA TYR A 64 8.56 -14.32 -2.02
C TYR A 64 7.44 -15.35 -1.99
N ASN A 65 7.79 -16.63 -2.03
CA ASN A 65 6.83 -17.74 -2.18
C ASN A 65 5.91 -17.52 -3.39
N ASP A 66 4.59 -17.58 -3.17
CA ASP A 66 3.57 -17.38 -4.21
C ASP A 66 3.13 -15.90 -4.34
N ILE A 67 3.90 -14.96 -3.78
CA ILE A 67 3.61 -13.53 -3.80
C ILE A 67 4.72 -12.79 -4.54
N VAL A 68 4.32 -11.82 -5.35
CA VAL A 68 5.19 -10.84 -5.98
C VAL A 68 4.87 -9.47 -5.40
N PHE A 69 5.76 -8.94 -4.57
CA PHE A 69 5.66 -7.56 -4.11
C PHE A 69 6.26 -6.62 -5.14
N VAL A 70 5.56 -5.54 -5.44
CA VAL A 70 6.03 -4.48 -6.33
C VAL A 70 6.09 -3.17 -5.56
N ASP A 71 7.31 -2.73 -5.23
CA ASP A 71 7.56 -1.44 -4.61
C ASP A 71 7.49 -0.34 -5.67
N LEU A 72 6.38 0.38 -5.73
CA LEU A 72 6.21 1.48 -6.66
C LEU A 72 6.99 2.71 -6.18
N PRO A 73 7.63 3.46 -7.10
CA PRO A 73 8.30 4.71 -6.73
C PRO A 73 7.29 5.69 -6.12
N GLY A 74 7.78 6.59 -5.26
CA GLY A 74 6.93 7.64 -4.72
C GLY A 74 6.49 8.62 -5.82
N TYR A 75 5.24 9.07 -5.75
CA TYR A 75 4.72 10.12 -6.63
C TYR A 75 5.09 11.53 -6.12
N ASP A 76 4.73 12.56 -6.90
CA ASP A 76 5.11 13.97 -6.71
C ASP A 76 6.64 14.19 -6.73
N THR A 77 7.35 13.32 -7.42
CA THR A 77 8.77 13.49 -7.74
C THR A 77 8.92 14.05 -9.16
N SER A 78 10.10 14.59 -9.48
CA SER A 78 10.40 15.06 -10.83
C SER A 78 10.27 13.95 -11.89
N SER A 79 10.54 12.70 -11.49
CA SER A 79 10.43 11.53 -12.37
C SER A 79 9.01 10.98 -12.49
N PHE A 80 8.19 11.15 -11.45
CA PHE A 80 6.84 10.61 -11.35
C PHE A 80 5.85 11.65 -10.84
N PRO A 81 5.49 12.64 -11.67
CA PRO A 81 4.44 13.58 -11.31
C PRO A 81 3.09 12.86 -11.19
N SER A 82 2.30 13.20 -10.18
CA SER A 82 1.06 12.48 -9.82
C SER A 82 0.06 12.38 -10.96
N ASN A 83 0.01 13.37 -11.86
CA ASN A 83 -0.90 13.37 -13.02
C ASN A 83 -0.57 12.32 -14.08
N ARG A 84 0.68 11.80 -14.13
CA ARG A 84 1.14 10.75 -15.06
C ARG A 84 1.42 9.41 -14.37
N TYR A 85 1.37 9.37 -13.05
CA TYR A 85 1.71 8.18 -12.27
C TYR A 85 0.85 6.97 -12.67
N PHE A 86 -0.42 7.20 -12.95
CA PHE A 86 -1.38 6.16 -13.33
C PHE A 86 -1.19 5.62 -14.75
N ASP A 87 -0.63 6.42 -15.64
CA ASP A 87 -0.33 5.97 -16.99
C ASP A 87 0.83 4.98 -16.98
N THR A 88 1.75 5.17 -16.00
CA THR A 88 2.92 4.31 -15.83
C THR A 88 2.60 3.06 -14.99
N PHE A 89 1.80 3.20 -13.92
CA PHE A 89 1.50 2.14 -12.96
C PHE A 89 -0.01 1.85 -12.95
N SER A 90 -0.48 1.29 -14.05
CA SER A 90 -1.91 0.98 -14.24
C SER A 90 -2.43 0.01 -13.18
N PRO A 91 -3.58 0.30 -12.53
CA PRO A 91 -4.20 -0.61 -11.57
C PRO A 91 -4.51 -2.02 -12.10
N PHE A 92 -4.63 -2.20 -13.40
CA PHE A 92 -4.89 -3.51 -13.99
C PHE A 92 -3.73 -4.50 -13.86
N GLN A 93 -2.52 -4.01 -13.61
CA GLN A 93 -1.32 -4.85 -13.56
C GLN A 93 -1.17 -5.63 -12.26
N TYR A 94 -1.95 -5.28 -11.22
CA TYR A 94 -1.78 -5.81 -9.87
C TYR A 94 -3.09 -6.36 -9.32
N ASP A 95 -3.00 -7.34 -8.43
CA ASP A 95 -4.16 -7.99 -7.84
C ASP A 95 -4.63 -7.26 -6.57
N LEU A 96 -3.68 -6.77 -5.77
CA LEU A 96 -3.93 -6.07 -4.51
C LEU A 96 -3.02 -4.85 -4.40
N PHE A 97 -3.49 -3.82 -3.72
CA PHE A 97 -2.71 -2.62 -3.41
C PHE A 97 -2.54 -2.42 -1.91
N ILE A 98 -1.39 -1.92 -1.51
CA ILE A 98 -1.12 -1.45 -0.15
C ILE A 98 -0.71 0.02 -0.23
N CYS A 99 -1.52 0.92 0.33
CA CYS A 99 -1.18 2.32 0.55
C CYS A 99 -0.37 2.46 1.83
N VAL A 100 0.91 2.79 1.74
CA VAL A 100 1.77 3.00 2.90
C VAL A 100 1.94 4.49 3.16
N PHE A 101 1.52 4.96 4.32
CA PHE A 101 1.64 6.36 4.72
C PHE A 101 2.23 6.48 6.13
N SER A 102 2.94 7.57 6.40
CA SER A 102 3.57 7.82 7.71
C SER A 102 2.99 9.03 8.44
N ASN A 103 2.32 9.93 7.72
CA ASN A 103 1.64 11.11 8.26
C ASN A 103 0.15 11.07 7.87
N LYS A 104 -0.37 12.15 7.31
CA LYS A 104 -1.73 12.18 6.74
C LYS A 104 -1.71 11.70 5.30
N LEU A 105 -2.85 11.17 4.85
CA LEU A 105 -3.06 10.92 3.43
C LEU A 105 -3.03 12.25 2.67
N VAL A 106 -2.30 12.27 1.58
CA VAL A 106 -2.28 13.42 0.65
C VAL A 106 -3.29 13.23 -0.47
N GLN A 107 -3.53 14.27 -1.24
CA GLN A 107 -4.49 14.23 -2.35
C GLN A 107 -4.15 13.14 -3.37
N ALA A 108 -2.87 12.96 -3.69
CA ALA A 108 -2.43 11.92 -4.61
C ALA A 108 -2.74 10.49 -4.11
N ASP A 109 -2.63 10.20 -2.79
CA ASP A 109 -3.04 8.92 -2.21
C ASP A 109 -4.52 8.64 -2.48
N LYS A 110 -5.38 9.65 -2.27
CA LYS A 110 -6.83 9.55 -2.45
C LYS A 110 -7.21 9.37 -3.91
N GLU A 111 -6.57 10.09 -4.81
CA GLU A 111 -6.79 9.97 -6.25
C GLU A 111 -6.37 8.59 -6.75
N PHE A 112 -5.24 8.05 -6.26
CA PHE A 112 -4.80 6.71 -6.61
C PHE A 112 -5.79 5.67 -6.09
N PHE A 113 -6.19 5.78 -4.84
CA PHE A 113 -7.20 4.90 -4.25
C PHE A 113 -8.51 4.89 -5.06
N ARG A 114 -9.03 6.08 -5.46
CA ARG A 114 -10.24 6.15 -6.29
C ARG A 114 -10.08 5.39 -7.60
N LYS A 115 -8.95 5.52 -8.27
CA LYS A 115 -8.67 4.79 -9.51
C LYS A 115 -8.55 3.29 -9.29
N ILE A 116 -7.93 2.85 -8.19
CA ILE A 116 -7.89 1.45 -7.79
C ILE A 116 -9.32 0.90 -7.66
N ARG A 117 -10.18 1.60 -6.93
CA ARG A 117 -11.58 1.21 -6.69
C ARG A 117 -12.41 1.19 -7.99
N LEU A 118 -12.25 2.17 -8.85
CA LEU A 118 -12.92 2.21 -10.16
C LEU A 118 -12.53 1.04 -11.05
N ASN A 119 -11.35 0.46 -10.85
CA ASN A 119 -10.89 -0.75 -11.55
C ASN A 119 -11.18 -2.03 -10.77
N LEU A 120 -12.08 -1.99 -9.77
CA LEU A 120 -12.52 -3.13 -8.96
C LEU A 120 -11.34 -3.87 -8.29
N ARG A 121 -10.30 -3.12 -7.89
CA ARG A 121 -9.18 -3.65 -7.13
C ARG A 121 -9.30 -3.27 -5.66
N GLU A 122 -8.79 -4.14 -4.79
CA GLU A 122 -8.77 -3.89 -3.35
C GLU A 122 -7.51 -3.12 -2.95
N CYS A 123 -7.65 -2.32 -1.88
CA CYS A 123 -6.56 -1.54 -1.31
C CYS A 123 -6.58 -1.60 0.21
N ILE A 124 -5.44 -1.93 0.80
CA ILE A 124 -5.21 -1.91 2.25
C ILE A 124 -4.43 -0.65 2.59
N PHE A 125 -4.85 0.06 3.65
CA PHE A 125 -4.13 1.23 4.16
C PHE A 125 -3.27 0.83 5.35
N VAL A 126 -1.98 1.12 5.28
CA VAL A 126 -1.00 0.81 6.32
C VAL A 126 -0.37 2.10 6.83
N ARG A 127 -0.65 2.45 8.09
CA ARG A 127 0.05 3.51 8.80
C ARG A 127 1.39 2.98 9.30
N ASN A 128 2.47 3.50 8.75
CA ASN A 128 3.84 3.18 9.18
C ASN A 128 4.37 4.22 10.20
N LYS A 129 5.52 3.96 10.82
CA LYS A 129 6.19 4.84 11.79
C LYS A 129 5.31 5.19 13.00
N VAL A 130 4.52 4.24 13.47
CA VAL A 130 3.63 4.41 14.63
C VAL A 130 4.39 4.53 15.97
N ASP A 131 5.66 4.17 15.98
CA ASP A 131 6.60 4.39 17.09
C ASP A 131 6.80 5.87 17.39
N SER A 132 6.72 6.73 16.35
CA SER A 132 6.84 8.19 16.47
C SER A 132 5.56 8.90 16.90
N LEU A 133 4.44 8.17 17.07
CA LEU A 133 3.19 8.75 17.55
C LEU A 133 3.32 9.14 19.02
N TYR A 134 3.16 10.42 19.28
CA TYR A 134 3.20 10.99 20.62
C TYR A 134 2.21 12.15 20.74
N ASP A 135 1.48 12.17 21.83
CA ASP A 135 0.67 13.29 22.27
C ASP A 135 0.78 13.38 23.80
N VAL A 136 0.69 14.59 24.35
CA VAL A 136 0.84 14.82 25.79
C VAL A 136 -0.40 14.35 26.56
N GLU A 137 -1.56 14.41 25.93
CA GLU A 137 -2.87 14.17 26.55
C GLU A 137 -3.52 12.84 26.15
N LYS A 138 -3.03 12.18 25.10
CA LYS A 138 -3.66 11.00 24.50
C LYS A 138 -2.77 9.78 24.57
N SER A 139 -3.38 8.62 24.82
CA SER A 139 -2.68 7.35 24.70
C SER A 139 -2.36 7.00 23.23
N LYS A 140 -1.40 6.09 23.01
CA LYS A 140 -1.11 5.60 21.65
C LYS A 140 -2.32 4.92 21.01
N ASP A 141 -3.18 4.29 21.78
CA ASP A 141 -4.35 3.60 21.25
C ASP A 141 -5.44 4.59 20.85
N ASP A 142 -5.63 5.68 21.58
CA ASP A 142 -6.51 6.79 21.18
C ASP A 142 -6.03 7.41 19.87
N LEU A 143 -4.74 7.67 19.74
CA LEU A 143 -4.16 8.19 18.49
C LEU A 143 -4.34 7.25 17.31
N LYS A 144 -4.20 5.94 17.51
CA LYS A 144 -4.47 4.94 16.46
C LYS A 144 -5.94 4.94 16.05
N GLN A 145 -6.86 5.07 17.00
CA GLN A 145 -8.30 5.14 16.71
C GLN A 145 -8.65 6.40 15.92
N GLU A 146 -8.11 7.55 16.30
CA GLU A 146 -8.28 8.80 15.56
C GLU A 146 -7.76 8.70 14.13
N ILE A 147 -6.58 8.11 13.93
CA ILE A 147 -6.02 7.90 12.60
C ILE A 147 -6.92 6.99 11.76
N ARG A 148 -7.46 5.92 12.34
CA ARG A 148 -8.39 5.02 11.64
C ARG A 148 -9.67 5.75 11.23
N ALA A 149 -10.23 6.56 12.12
CA ALA A 149 -11.42 7.36 11.84
C ALA A 149 -11.16 8.39 10.74
N ASP A 150 -10.05 9.12 10.80
CA ASP A 150 -9.63 10.10 9.80
C ASP A 150 -9.44 9.45 8.41
N VAL A 151 -8.76 8.30 8.34
CA VAL A 151 -8.60 7.55 7.09
C VAL A 151 -9.96 7.10 6.56
N ALA A 152 -10.82 6.52 7.39
CA ALA A 152 -12.14 6.05 6.98
C ALA A 152 -13.00 7.20 6.43
N GLU A 153 -12.96 8.39 7.06
CA GLU A 153 -13.64 9.58 6.57
C GLU A 153 -13.09 10.04 5.21
N GLN A 154 -11.77 10.06 5.06
CA GLN A 154 -11.13 10.55 3.83
C GLN A 154 -11.33 9.63 2.63
N ILE A 155 -11.45 8.31 2.83
CA ILE A 155 -11.63 7.33 1.75
C ILE A 155 -13.10 6.93 1.55
N GLY A 156 -13.94 7.09 2.58
CA GLY A 156 -15.34 6.67 2.58
C GLY A 156 -16.32 7.69 2.00
N THR A 157 -15.90 8.93 1.77
CA THR A 157 -16.77 9.97 1.22
C THR A 157 -16.80 9.88 -0.31
N PRO A 158 -17.92 9.47 -0.95
CA PRO A 158 -18.13 9.78 -2.36
C PRO A 158 -18.17 11.30 -2.47
N GLN A 159 -17.23 11.91 -3.12
CA GLN A 159 -17.42 13.30 -3.57
C GLN A 159 -18.28 13.23 -4.81
N GLU A 160 -19.45 13.85 -4.69
CA GLU A 160 -20.34 14.19 -5.80
C GLU A 160 -19.62 14.92 -6.92
#